data_dc5607f41090de9a58a2dcb5467677f4
#
_entry.id   dc5607f41090de9a58a2dcb5467677f4
#
_cell.length_a   1.000
_cell.length_b   1.000
_cell.length_c   1.000
_cell.angle_alpha   90.00
_cell.angle_beta   90.00
_cell.angle_gamma   90.00
#
_symmetry.space_group_name_H-M   'P 1'
#
loop_
_entity.id
_entity.type
_entity.pdbx_description
1 polymer ?
#
loop_
_entity_poly.entity_id
_entity_poly.type
_entity_poly.pdbx_seq_one_letter_code
_entity_poly.pdbx_strand_id
1 'polypeptide(L)'
;MHVKLILPSLADAGSPLHRPIKYSLFPPLGLATLAAYLADNDQVTLKDQHVEKVDLDDEPDLVVIQVYITNASRAYAMADHYRARGIFVALGGLHVSSQPEEASCHADAIFIGPGEQTFPEFLRDFRNGRPQKRYFSTTGRTLANQPPIRRDLIKRHKYLVPNALVVSRGCPHQCDFCYKHAFFKGGKSFYTQQVDSILEEIEALPGKHLYFLDDHLFANPRFAMHLFDGMKGMNRVFQGAATVSSILNEHLLNAAARAGLRSLFVGFE
;
A
#
# COMPACT_ATOMS: atom_id res chain seq x y z
N MET A 1 -18.13 14.35 0.99
CA MET A 1 -18.18 13.44 2.15
C MET A 1 -16.88 13.48 2.93
N HIS A 2 -16.92 13.12 4.23
CA HIS A 2 -15.71 12.96 5.04
C HIS A 2 -15.28 11.49 5.05
N VAL A 3 -14.12 11.19 4.50
CA VAL A 3 -13.54 9.84 4.42
C VAL A 3 -12.32 9.74 5.32
N LYS A 4 -12.35 8.77 6.22
CA LYS A 4 -11.25 8.49 7.14
C LYS A 4 -10.57 7.17 6.78
N LEU A 5 -9.29 7.25 6.46
CA LEU A 5 -8.42 6.12 6.12
C LEU A 5 -7.53 5.79 7.32
N ILE A 6 -7.53 4.56 7.80
CA ILE A 6 -6.84 4.17 9.03
C ILE A 6 -5.88 2.99 8.77
N LEU A 7 -4.64 3.14 9.20
CA LEU A 7 -3.70 2.04 9.42
C LEU A 7 -3.57 1.80 10.93
N PRO A 8 -4.16 0.73 11.48
CA PRO A 8 -4.00 0.38 12.89
C PRO A 8 -2.57 -0.06 13.21
N SER A 9 -2.09 0.25 14.42
CA SER A 9 -0.80 -0.24 14.89
C SER A 9 -0.87 -1.74 15.24
N LEU A 10 0.30 -2.36 15.38
CA LEU A 10 0.41 -3.72 15.90
C LEU A 10 -0.28 -3.83 17.26
N ALA A 11 -0.99 -4.95 17.50
CA ALA A 11 -1.76 -5.15 18.72
C ALA A 11 -0.92 -5.05 20.00
N ASP A 12 0.32 -5.54 19.95
CA ASP A 12 1.23 -5.62 21.09
C ASP A 12 2.26 -4.46 21.17
N ALA A 13 2.10 -3.43 20.36
CA ALA A 13 2.97 -2.23 20.43
C ALA A 13 2.72 -1.36 21.69
N GLY A 14 1.92 -1.84 22.62
CA GLY A 14 1.77 -1.31 23.97
C GLY A 14 2.96 -1.65 24.86
N SER A 15 4.18 -1.23 24.49
CA SER A 15 5.30 -1.26 25.40
C SER A 15 4.96 -0.44 26.66
N PRO A 16 5.10 -0.99 27.87
CA PRO A 16 4.93 -0.23 29.10
C PRO A 16 5.94 0.93 29.23
N LEU A 17 7.01 0.91 28.45
CA LEU A 17 7.90 2.04 28.25
C LEU A 17 7.25 3.00 27.26
N HIS A 18 6.55 3.98 27.79
CA HIS A 18 5.95 5.08 27.05
C HIS A 18 7.00 5.72 26.13
N ARG A 19 6.93 5.44 24.83
CA ARG A 19 7.75 6.15 23.85
C ARG A 19 7.09 7.51 23.60
N PRO A 20 7.67 8.62 24.09
CA PRO A 20 7.07 9.95 23.92
C PRO A 20 7.04 10.38 22.45
N ILE A 21 7.88 9.77 21.62
CA ILE A 21 7.98 10.06 20.19
C ILE A 21 7.72 8.77 19.40
N LYS A 22 6.67 8.80 18.57
CA LYS A 22 6.31 7.68 17.69
C LYS A 22 6.83 7.93 16.27
N TYR A 23 7.63 6.98 15.77
CA TYR A 23 8.07 6.94 14.38
C TYR A 23 7.70 5.59 13.77
N SER A 24 7.40 5.57 12.47
CA SER A 24 7.30 4.36 11.67
C SER A 24 8.40 4.34 10.61
N LEU A 25 8.69 3.17 10.05
CA LEU A 25 9.71 3.04 9.01
C LEU A 25 9.21 3.64 7.71
N PHE A 26 8.04 3.21 7.25
CA PHE A 26 7.45 3.61 5.98
C PHE A 26 6.06 4.23 6.16
N PRO A 27 5.69 5.20 5.30
CA PRO A 27 4.34 5.74 5.28
C PRO A 27 3.31 4.74 4.73
N PRO A 28 2.01 4.91 5.04
CA PRO A 28 0.93 4.04 4.58
C PRO A 28 0.57 4.32 3.12
N LEU A 29 1.47 3.98 2.18
CA LEU A 29 1.32 4.29 0.76
C LEU A 29 0.05 3.68 0.16
N GLY A 30 -0.35 2.47 0.57
CA GLY A 30 -1.57 1.84 0.07
C GLY A 30 -2.81 2.69 0.32
N LEU A 31 -2.96 3.24 1.53
CA LEU A 31 -4.07 4.14 1.85
C LEU A 31 -3.95 5.49 1.13
N ALA A 32 -2.74 6.03 0.99
CA ALA A 32 -2.51 7.26 0.25
C ALA A 32 -2.79 7.09 -1.26
N THR A 33 -2.56 5.88 -1.81
CA THR A 33 -2.97 5.52 -3.18
C THR A 33 -4.49 5.48 -3.31
N LEU A 34 -5.20 4.86 -2.38
CA LEU A 34 -6.67 4.83 -2.39
C LEU A 34 -7.27 6.23 -2.23
N ALA A 35 -6.65 7.08 -1.41
CA ALA A 35 -7.08 8.47 -1.24
C ALA A 35 -7.09 9.28 -2.55
N ALA A 36 -6.26 8.90 -3.52
CA ALA A 36 -6.18 9.58 -4.81
C ALA A 36 -7.40 9.36 -5.71
N TYR A 37 -8.25 8.39 -5.41
CA TYR A 37 -9.52 8.14 -6.11
C TYR A 37 -10.70 8.92 -5.53
N LEU A 38 -10.52 9.62 -4.41
CA LEU A 38 -11.55 10.46 -3.82
C LEU A 38 -11.70 11.75 -4.63
N ALA A 39 -12.89 12.35 -4.59
CA ALA A 39 -13.14 13.58 -5.31
C ALA A 39 -12.49 14.79 -4.61
N ASP A 40 -12.19 15.84 -5.34
CA ASP A 40 -11.53 17.05 -4.81
C ASP A 40 -12.32 17.74 -3.70
N ASN A 41 -13.64 17.58 -3.70
CA ASN A 41 -14.52 18.12 -2.67
C ASN A 41 -14.76 17.16 -1.49
N ASP A 42 -14.14 15.98 -1.48
CA ASP A 42 -14.17 15.10 -0.32
C ASP A 42 -13.15 15.57 0.73
N GLN A 43 -13.57 15.62 1.98
CA GLN A 43 -12.66 15.79 3.10
C GLN A 43 -11.98 14.46 3.40
N VAL A 44 -10.67 14.39 3.30
CA VAL A 44 -9.90 13.16 3.48
C VAL A 44 -9.01 13.25 4.70
N THR A 45 -9.14 12.29 5.61
CA THR A 45 -8.27 12.13 6.78
C THR A 45 -7.54 10.81 6.71
N LEU A 46 -6.19 10.83 6.68
CA LEU A 46 -5.36 9.63 6.75
C LEU A 46 -4.70 9.55 8.12
N LYS A 47 -4.89 8.44 8.82
CA LYS A 47 -4.37 8.18 10.17
C LYS A 47 -3.54 6.89 10.21
N ASP A 48 -2.28 7.04 10.57
CA ASP A 48 -1.41 5.90 10.90
C ASP A 48 -1.21 5.84 12.42
N GLN A 49 -1.79 4.82 13.05
CA GLN A 49 -1.73 4.65 14.51
C GLN A 49 -0.31 4.34 15.02
N HIS A 50 0.62 3.94 14.17
CA HIS A 50 2.03 3.78 14.56
C HIS A 50 2.68 5.10 14.94
N VAL A 51 2.22 6.22 14.37
CA VAL A 51 2.86 7.53 14.50
C VAL A 51 1.99 8.59 15.16
N GLU A 52 0.68 8.36 15.26
CA GLU A 52 -0.26 9.28 15.91
C GLU A 52 -1.41 8.58 16.61
N LYS A 53 -2.13 9.30 17.46
CA LYS A 53 -3.39 8.80 18.03
C LYS A 53 -4.48 8.86 16.97
N VAL A 54 -5.35 7.86 16.98
CA VAL A 54 -6.59 7.83 16.19
C VAL A 54 -7.73 8.13 17.14
N ASP A 55 -8.42 9.23 16.88
CA ASP A 55 -9.69 9.52 17.50
C ASP A 55 -10.74 8.59 16.91
N LEU A 56 -11.50 7.90 17.74
CA LEU A 56 -12.55 6.98 17.32
C LEU A 56 -13.95 7.56 17.55
N ASP A 57 -14.05 8.73 18.20
CA ASP A 57 -15.31 9.37 18.54
C ASP A 57 -15.75 10.43 17.52
N ASP A 58 -14.94 10.66 16.46
CA ASP A 58 -15.31 11.48 15.32
C ASP A 58 -16.42 10.84 14.45
N GLU A 59 -17.02 11.61 13.54
CA GLU A 59 -18.17 11.20 12.73
C GLU A 59 -17.89 11.33 11.22
N PRO A 60 -16.99 10.52 10.64
CA PRO A 60 -16.82 10.47 9.19
C PRO A 60 -18.01 9.75 8.53
N ASP A 61 -18.28 10.09 7.26
CA ASP A 61 -19.27 9.38 6.45
C ASP A 61 -18.83 7.95 6.09
N LEU A 62 -17.52 7.76 5.97
CA LEU A 62 -16.89 6.48 5.57
C LEU A 62 -15.56 6.28 6.30
N VAL A 63 -15.39 5.11 6.91
CA VAL A 63 -14.11 4.66 7.46
C VAL A 63 -13.56 3.52 6.62
N VAL A 64 -12.30 3.63 6.19
CA VAL A 64 -11.57 2.57 5.45
C VAL A 64 -10.38 2.14 6.27
N ILE A 65 -10.28 0.87 6.63
CA ILE A 65 -9.20 0.35 7.47
C ILE A 65 -8.38 -0.68 6.70
N GLN A 66 -7.06 -0.48 6.70
CA GLN A 66 -6.12 -1.45 6.15
C GLN A 66 -5.75 -2.50 7.20
N VAL A 67 -5.97 -3.77 6.87
CA VAL A 67 -5.83 -4.89 7.82
C VAL A 67 -4.68 -5.80 7.40
N TYR A 68 -3.71 -5.95 8.29
CA TYR A 68 -2.67 -6.98 8.28
C TYR A 68 -2.95 -8.00 9.38
N ILE A 69 -2.37 -9.20 9.30
CA ILE A 69 -2.55 -10.21 10.35
C ILE A 69 -2.11 -9.71 11.73
N THR A 70 -1.06 -8.90 11.75
CA THR A 70 -0.48 -8.37 12.99
C THR A 70 -1.32 -7.29 13.68
N ASN A 71 -2.29 -6.71 12.96
CA ASN A 71 -3.19 -5.69 13.52
C ASN A 71 -4.69 -6.03 13.39
N ALA A 72 -5.03 -7.26 12.96
CA ALA A 72 -6.41 -7.64 12.65
C ALA A 72 -7.37 -7.43 13.84
N SER A 73 -7.04 -7.95 15.02
CA SER A 73 -7.86 -7.77 16.23
C SER A 73 -8.13 -6.30 16.56
N ARG A 74 -7.12 -5.45 16.43
CA ARG A 74 -7.26 -4.00 16.66
C ARG A 74 -8.10 -3.33 15.57
N ALA A 75 -7.89 -3.73 14.31
CA ALA A 75 -8.68 -3.23 13.18
C ALA A 75 -10.16 -3.55 13.35
N TYR A 76 -10.48 -4.78 13.77
CA TYR A 76 -11.85 -5.21 14.01
C TYR A 76 -12.50 -4.46 15.17
N ALA A 77 -11.78 -4.27 16.28
CA ALA A 77 -12.29 -3.48 17.40
C ALA A 77 -12.60 -2.02 16.99
N MET A 78 -11.77 -1.41 16.15
CA MET A 78 -12.03 -0.07 15.60
C MET A 78 -13.25 -0.09 14.66
N ALA A 79 -13.33 -1.09 13.79
CA ALA A 79 -14.44 -1.26 12.86
C ALA A 79 -15.77 -1.41 13.58
N ASP A 80 -15.84 -2.28 14.59
CA ASP A 80 -17.03 -2.52 15.39
C ASP A 80 -17.46 -1.27 16.17
N HIS A 81 -16.49 -0.49 16.69
CA HIS A 81 -16.77 0.78 17.37
C HIS A 81 -17.46 1.78 16.44
N TYR A 82 -16.96 1.99 15.22
CA TYR A 82 -17.58 2.89 14.25
C TYR A 82 -18.95 2.38 13.79
N ARG A 83 -19.08 1.08 13.50
CA ARG A 83 -20.35 0.47 13.08
C ARG A 83 -21.43 0.56 14.17
N ALA A 84 -21.06 0.38 15.44
CA ALA A 84 -22.00 0.56 16.57
C ALA A 84 -22.58 1.99 16.64
N ARG A 85 -21.89 2.97 16.04
CA ARG A 85 -22.33 4.36 15.92
C ARG A 85 -23.03 4.68 14.59
N GLY A 86 -23.28 3.64 13.76
CA GLY A 86 -23.95 3.79 12.46
C GLY A 86 -23.06 4.33 11.35
N ILE A 87 -21.74 4.38 11.55
CA ILE A 87 -20.78 4.84 10.55
C ILE A 87 -20.39 3.67 9.63
N PHE A 88 -20.42 3.90 8.33
CA PHE A 88 -20.10 2.87 7.36
C PHE A 88 -18.60 2.51 7.39
N VAL A 89 -18.28 1.22 7.50
CA VAL A 89 -16.90 0.72 7.58
C VAL A 89 -16.59 -0.23 6.44
N ALA A 90 -15.48 0.05 5.75
CA ALA A 90 -14.91 -0.80 4.72
C ALA A 90 -13.52 -1.32 5.14
N LEU A 91 -13.28 -2.62 5.00
CA LEU A 91 -12.00 -3.26 5.32
C LEU A 91 -11.31 -3.78 4.06
N GLY A 92 -9.99 -3.62 4.02
CA GLY A 92 -9.16 -4.16 2.93
C GLY A 92 -7.75 -4.50 3.39
N GLY A 93 -6.97 -5.13 2.51
CA GLY A 93 -5.59 -5.50 2.79
C GLY A 93 -5.34 -7.00 2.79
N LEU A 94 -4.13 -7.39 3.17
CA LEU A 94 -3.64 -8.76 3.05
C LEU A 94 -4.45 -9.75 3.89
N HIS A 95 -4.77 -9.36 5.13
CA HIS A 95 -5.52 -10.23 6.03
C HIS A 95 -6.96 -10.42 5.56
N VAL A 96 -7.64 -9.35 5.14
CA VAL A 96 -9.01 -9.41 4.60
C VAL A 96 -9.07 -10.33 3.38
N SER A 97 -8.06 -10.27 2.50
CA SER A 97 -7.99 -11.13 1.32
C SER A 97 -7.76 -12.61 1.67
N SER A 98 -7.08 -12.88 2.78
CA SER A 98 -6.79 -14.25 3.26
C SER A 98 -7.92 -14.82 4.10
N GLN A 99 -8.65 -13.96 4.85
CA GLN A 99 -9.73 -14.34 5.78
C GLN A 99 -11.00 -13.50 5.54
N PRO A 100 -11.59 -13.56 4.32
CA PRO A 100 -12.71 -12.67 3.96
C PRO A 100 -13.97 -12.93 4.78
N GLU A 101 -14.22 -14.18 5.19
CA GLU A 101 -15.41 -14.51 5.99
C GLU A 101 -15.32 -13.90 7.39
N GLU A 102 -14.15 -13.99 8.04
CA GLU A 102 -13.89 -13.36 9.32
C GLU A 102 -14.04 -11.83 9.22
N ALA A 103 -13.36 -11.21 8.26
CA ALA A 103 -13.41 -9.76 8.06
C ALA A 103 -14.81 -9.23 7.78
N SER A 104 -15.64 -10.01 7.06
CA SER A 104 -17.02 -9.63 6.71
C SER A 104 -17.96 -9.51 7.92
N CYS A 105 -17.61 -10.10 9.06
CA CYS A 105 -18.38 -9.95 10.30
C CYS A 105 -18.20 -8.55 10.92
N HIS A 106 -17.07 -7.90 10.63
CA HIS A 106 -16.67 -6.62 11.22
C HIS A 106 -16.82 -5.42 10.27
N ALA A 107 -17.36 -5.61 9.06
CA ALA A 107 -17.43 -4.55 8.05
C ALA A 107 -18.76 -4.54 7.29
N ASP A 108 -19.10 -3.37 6.75
CA ASP A 108 -20.23 -3.19 5.84
C ASP A 108 -19.82 -3.53 4.40
N ALA A 109 -18.53 -3.31 4.06
CA ALA A 109 -17.92 -3.75 2.80
C ALA A 109 -16.49 -4.28 3.01
N ILE A 110 -16.08 -5.28 2.23
CA ILE A 110 -14.71 -5.79 2.21
C ILE A 110 -14.12 -5.80 0.81
N PHE A 111 -12.79 -5.53 0.75
CA PHE A 111 -12.02 -5.58 -0.48
C PHE A 111 -11.09 -6.80 -0.48
N ILE A 112 -11.22 -7.65 -1.50
CA ILE A 112 -10.44 -8.87 -1.67
C ILE A 112 -9.51 -8.69 -2.87
N GLY A 113 -8.20 -8.73 -2.60
CA GLY A 113 -7.15 -8.42 -3.56
C GLY A 113 -6.79 -6.94 -3.64
N PRO A 114 -6.06 -6.53 -4.68
CA PRO A 114 -5.65 -5.13 -4.88
C PRO A 114 -6.81 -4.17 -5.02
N GLY A 115 -6.72 -3.03 -4.31
CA GLY A 115 -7.82 -2.06 -4.20
C GLY A 115 -7.93 -1.06 -5.35
N GLU A 116 -6.93 -0.95 -6.20
CA GLU A 116 -6.82 0.13 -7.19
C GLU A 116 -7.97 0.16 -8.21
N GLN A 117 -8.62 -0.97 -8.46
CA GLN A 117 -9.79 -1.05 -9.34
C GLN A 117 -11.10 -1.12 -8.59
N THR A 118 -11.11 -1.86 -7.48
CA THR A 118 -12.31 -2.12 -6.70
C THR A 118 -12.72 -0.92 -5.85
N PHE A 119 -11.78 -0.10 -5.40
CA PHE A 119 -12.09 1.08 -4.59
C PHE A 119 -12.85 2.16 -5.38
N PRO A 120 -12.47 2.53 -6.63
CA PRO A 120 -13.28 3.43 -7.44
C PRO A 120 -14.70 2.90 -7.74
N GLU A 121 -14.84 1.59 -7.96
CA GLU A 121 -16.14 0.93 -8.12
C GLU A 121 -16.99 1.08 -6.85
N PHE A 122 -16.41 0.74 -5.71
CA PHE A 122 -17.06 0.91 -4.41
C PHE A 122 -17.49 2.36 -4.16
N LEU A 123 -16.63 3.35 -4.43
CA LEU A 123 -16.96 4.77 -4.23
C LEU A 123 -18.17 5.20 -5.05
N ARG A 124 -18.26 4.73 -6.30
CA ARG A 124 -19.41 4.97 -7.16
C ARG A 124 -20.68 4.36 -6.55
N ASP A 125 -20.61 3.10 -6.12
CA ASP A 125 -21.75 2.38 -5.55
C ASP A 125 -22.17 2.99 -4.20
N PHE A 126 -21.20 3.36 -3.37
CA PHE A 126 -21.43 4.02 -2.08
C PHE A 126 -22.15 5.36 -2.25
N ARG A 127 -21.69 6.21 -3.18
CA ARG A 127 -22.33 7.50 -3.49
C ARG A 127 -23.75 7.34 -4.04
N ASN A 128 -24.03 6.23 -4.71
CA ASN A 128 -25.35 5.89 -5.21
C ASN A 128 -26.26 5.20 -4.16
N GLY A 129 -25.78 5.03 -2.92
CA GLY A 129 -26.52 4.37 -1.83
C GLY A 129 -26.71 2.86 -2.03
N ARG A 130 -25.87 2.21 -2.85
CA ARG A 130 -25.98 0.79 -3.19
C ARG A 130 -24.63 0.07 -3.09
N PRO A 131 -23.84 0.23 -2.01
CA PRO A 131 -22.58 -0.47 -1.87
C PRO A 131 -22.79 -1.99 -1.75
N GLN A 132 -21.89 -2.76 -2.36
CA GLN A 132 -21.87 -4.21 -2.22
C GLN A 132 -21.10 -4.60 -0.97
N LYS A 133 -21.40 -5.77 -0.42
CA LYS A 133 -20.66 -6.31 0.74
C LYS A 133 -19.23 -6.75 0.39
N ARG A 134 -18.98 -7.13 -0.86
CA ARG A 134 -17.67 -7.68 -1.31
C ARG A 134 -17.29 -7.15 -2.66
N TYR A 135 -16.06 -6.67 -2.77
CA TYR A 135 -15.43 -6.21 -4.00
C TYR A 135 -14.20 -7.05 -4.29
N PHE A 136 -14.16 -7.66 -5.49
CA PHE A 136 -13.11 -8.56 -5.91
C PHE A 136 -12.31 -7.99 -7.07
N SER A 137 -10.99 -7.94 -6.91
CA SER A 137 -10.08 -7.61 -8.01
C SER A 137 -9.62 -8.88 -8.72
N THR A 138 -10.29 -9.28 -9.80
CA THR A 138 -9.97 -10.51 -10.54
C THR A 138 -9.41 -10.30 -11.93
N THR A 139 -9.98 -9.40 -12.72
CA THR A 139 -9.63 -9.18 -14.14
C THR A 139 -9.04 -7.78 -14.35
N GLY A 140 -8.24 -7.62 -15.41
CA GLY A 140 -7.79 -6.29 -15.86
C GLY A 140 -6.86 -5.55 -14.90
N ARG A 141 -6.18 -6.24 -13.97
CA ARG A 141 -5.25 -5.61 -13.02
C ARG A 141 -4.15 -4.84 -13.74
N THR A 142 -4.09 -3.54 -13.49
CA THR A 142 -3.13 -2.62 -14.09
C THR A 142 -2.81 -1.49 -13.12
N LEU A 143 -1.62 -0.91 -13.26
CA LEU A 143 -1.22 0.35 -12.62
C LEU A 143 -1.17 1.51 -13.65
N ALA A 144 -1.63 1.27 -14.88
CA ALA A 144 -1.72 2.33 -15.89
C ALA A 144 -2.80 3.35 -15.52
N ASN A 145 -2.51 4.62 -15.75
CA ASN A 145 -3.44 5.74 -15.54
C ASN A 145 -3.95 5.87 -14.09
N GLN A 146 -3.17 5.44 -13.11
CA GLN A 146 -3.49 5.69 -11.71
C GLN A 146 -3.29 7.17 -11.37
N PRO A 147 -4.18 7.75 -10.54
CA PRO A 147 -3.97 9.10 -10.06
C PRO A 147 -2.71 9.16 -9.17
N PRO A 148 -2.03 10.32 -9.11
CA PRO A 148 -0.86 10.50 -8.25
C PRO A 148 -1.18 10.24 -6.79
N ILE A 149 -0.27 9.55 -6.09
CA ILE A 149 -0.43 9.23 -4.67
C ILE A 149 -0.60 10.52 -3.85
N ARG A 150 -1.59 10.57 -2.97
CA ARG A 150 -1.86 11.70 -2.06
C ARG A 150 -0.82 11.78 -0.94
N ARG A 151 0.43 12.12 -1.34
CA ARG A 151 1.57 12.29 -0.42
C ARG A 151 1.42 13.50 0.49
N ASP A 152 0.55 14.43 0.16
CA ASP A 152 0.15 15.58 0.98
C ASP A 152 -0.51 15.15 2.29
N LEU A 153 -1.19 14.01 2.33
CA LEU A 153 -1.80 13.45 3.54
C LEU A 153 -0.77 12.80 4.48
N ILE A 154 0.47 12.59 4.02
CA ILE A 154 1.53 11.90 4.77
C ILE A 154 2.34 12.90 5.59
N LYS A 155 2.39 12.73 6.90
CA LYS A 155 3.24 13.51 7.81
C LYS A 155 4.70 13.03 7.72
N ARG A 156 5.40 13.42 6.65
CA ARG A 156 6.75 12.94 6.28
C ARG A 156 7.75 12.85 7.44
N HIS A 157 7.75 13.85 8.33
CA HIS A 157 8.66 13.92 9.49
C HIS A 157 8.43 12.81 10.54
N LYS A 158 7.36 12.02 10.41
CA LYS A 158 7.06 10.88 11.28
C LYS A 158 7.60 9.53 10.75
N TYR A 159 8.24 9.54 9.59
CA TYR A 159 8.74 8.32 8.96
C TYR A 159 10.25 8.40 8.75
N LEU A 160 10.95 7.29 9.03
CA LEU A 160 12.40 7.19 8.82
C LEU A 160 12.74 7.14 7.33
N VAL A 161 11.88 6.54 6.53
CA VAL A 161 12.02 6.41 5.07
C VAL A 161 10.78 6.99 4.38
N PRO A 162 10.62 8.32 4.34
CA PRO A 162 9.42 8.97 3.82
C PRO A 162 9.29 8.89 2.29
N ASN A 163 10.40 8.67 1.57
CA ASN A 163 10.43 8.53 0.11
C ASN A 163 10.33 7.05 -0.31
N ALA A 164 9.36 6.35 0.23
CA ALA A 164 9.02 5.02 -0.25
C ALA A 164 8.20 5.10 -1.56
N LEU A 165 8.42 4.13 -2.44
CA LEU A 165 7.77 3.98 -3.75
C LEU A 165 7.28 2.55 -3.92
N VAL A 166 6.27 2.38 -4.75
CA VAL A 166 5.82 1.06 -5.22
C VAL A 166 5.58 1.16 -6.71
N VAL A 167 6.45 0.57 -7.51
CA VAL A 167 6.43 0.66 -8.98
C VAL A 167 5.85 -0.58 -9.64
N SER A 168 5.65 -1.65 -8.86
CA SER A 168 5.01 -2.88 -9.29
C SER A 168 4.10 -3.44 -8.19
N ARG A 169 3.23 -4.35 -8.54
CA ARG A 169 2.42 -5.13 -7.60
C ARG A 169 2.70 -6.60 -7.78
N GLY A 170 2.95 -7.27 -6.65
CA GLY A 170 3.11 -8.71 -6.60
C GLY A 170 4.45 -9.24 -7.10
N CYS A 171 4.48 -10.52 -7.41
CA CYS A 171 5.66 -11.25 -7.81
C CYS A 171 5.24 -12.39 -8.76
N PRO A 172 6.03 -12.73 -9.79
CA PRO A 172 5.73 -13.83 -10.70
C PRO A 172 5.97 -15.22 -10.09
N HIS A 173 6.72 -15.29 -8.97
CA HIS A 173 7.00 -16.56 -8.29
C HIS A 173 5.79 -17.07 -7.53
N GLN A 174 5.75 -18.39 -7.31
CA GLN A 174 4.66 -19.10 -6.61
C GLN A 174 5.21 -19.88 -5.40
N CYS A 175 5.87 -19.18 -4.48
CA CYS A 175 6.42 -19.77 -3.26
C CYS A 175 5.28 -20.21 -2.33
N ASP A 176 5.25 -21.46 -1.89
CA ASP A 176 4.13 -22.10 -1.15
C ASP A 176 3.76 -21.37 0.16
N PHE A 177 4.74 -20.77 0.82
CA PHE A 177 4.53 -20.02 2.06
C PHE A 177 4.06 -18.57 1.84
N CYS A 178 3.96 -18.11 0.59
CA CYS A 178 3.75 -16.69 0.32
C CYS A 178 2.27 -16.29 0.37
N TYR A 179 1.95 -15.24 1.13
CA TYR A 179 0.60 -14.66 1.25
C TYR A 179 -0.02 -14.20 -0.07
N LYS A 180 0.80 -14.00 -1.10
CA LYS A 180 0.37 -13.47 -2.40
C LYS A 180 -0.64 -14.36 -3.12
N HIS A 181 -0.63 -15.65 -2.85
CA HIS A 181 -1.62 -16.56 -3.42
C HIS A 181 -3.05 -16.14 -3.09
N ALA A 182 -3.30 -15.75 -1.84
CA ALA A 182 -4.61 -15.26 -1.41
C ALA A 182 -4.91 -13.86 -1.98
N PHE A 183 -3.92 -12.96 -1.93
CA PHE A 183 -4.10 -11.56 -2.32
C PHE A 183 -4.28 -11.37 -3.83
N PHE A 184 -3.59 -12.18 -4.66
CA PHE A 184 -3.67 -12.10 -6.12
C PHE A 184 -4.53 -13.22 -6.75
N LYS A 185 -5.31 -13.94 -5.92
CA LYS A 185 -6.17 -15.02 -6.40
C LYS A 185 -7.08 -14.54 -7.56
N GLY A 186 -7.21 -15.39 -8.58
CA GLY A 186 -8.14 -15.18 -9.69
C GLY A 186 -7.74 -14.13 -10.73
N GLY A 187 -6.52 -13.60 -10.66
CA GLY A 187 -6.05 -12.60 -11.62
C GLY A 187 -4.54 -12.55 -11.78
N LYS A 188 -4.05 -11.55 -12.49
CA LYS A 188 -2.63 -11.33 -12.73
C LYS A 188 -1.90 -11.10 -11.41
N SER A 189 -0.84 -11.89 -11.14
CA SER A 189 -0.07 -11.83 -9.89
C SER A 189 1.12 -10.86 -9.92
N PHE A 190 1.47 -10.33 -11.08
CA PHE A 190 2.54 -9.33 -11.24
C PHE A 190 2.21 -8.35 -12.37
N TYR A 191 2.30 -7.05 -12.08
CA TYR A 191 2.11 -5.97 -13.06
C TYR A 191 2.82 -4.70 -12.59
N THR A 192 3.19 -3.82 -13.53
CA THR A 192 4.04 -2.65 -13.30
C THR A 192 3.35 -1.36 -13.66
N GLN A 193 3.82 -0.25 -13.12
CA GLN A 193 3.50 1.10 -13.58
C GLN A 193 4.20 1.40 -14.92
N GLN A 194 3.83 2.51 -15.54
CA GLN A 194 4.55 3.09 -16.67
C GLN A 194 5.84 3.76 -16.16
N VAL A 195 6.97 3.51 -16.83
CA VAL A 195 8.28 4.01 -16.37
C VAL A 195 8.31 5.53 -16.32
N ASP A 196 7.75 6.23 -17.31
CA ASP A 196 7.74 7.69 -17.34
C ASP A 196 7.03 8.28 -16.12
N SER A 197 5.87 7.74 -15.75
CA SER A 197 5.14 8.18 -14.54
C SER A 197 5.94 7.94 -13.24
N ILE A 198 6.70 6.84 -13.18
CA ILE A 198 7.57 6.55 -12.04
C ILE A 198 8.70 7.58 -11.97
N LEU A 199 9.33 7.91 -13.10
CA LEU A 199 10.42 8.88 -13.15
C LEU A 199 9.95 10.28 -12.75
N GLU A 200 8.77 10.70 -13.20
CA GLU A 200 8.13 11.94 -12.76
C GLU A 200 7.88 11.96 -11.24
N GLU A 201 7.37 10.85 -10.68
CA GLU A 201 7.18 10.73 -9.23
C GLU A 201 8.53 10.81 -8.49
N ILE A 202 9.57 10.11 -8.97
CA ILE A 202 10.92 10.16 -8.39
C ILE A 202 11.47 11.59 -8.42
N GLU A 203 11.29 12.31 -9.51
CA GLU A 203 11.78 13.68 -9.67
C GLU A 203 11.10 14.64 -8.68
N ALA A 204 9.82 14.48 -8.47
CA ALA A 204 9.04 15.29 -7.53
C ALA A 204 9.38 15.01 -6.04
N LEU A 205 9.98 13.87 -5.70
CA LEU A 205 10.34 13.54 -4.32
C LEU A 205 11.57 14.33 -3.85
N PRO A 206 11.52 14.93 -2.64
CA PRO A 206 12.67 15.68 -2.11
C PRO A 206 13.77 14.74 -1.60
N GLY A 207 15.02 15.22 -1.64
CA GLY A 207 16.19 14.50 -1.13
C GLY A 207 16.68 13.41 -2.08
N LYS A 208 17.64 12.61 -1.63
CA LYS A 208 18.33 11.64 -2.49
C LYS A 208 17.90 10.18 -2.26
N HIS A 209 17.46 9.87 -1.04
CA HIS A 209 17.19 8.49 -0.62
C HIS A 209 15.78 8.05 -1.01
N LEU A 210 15.69 6.92 -1.68
CA LEU A 210 14.45 6.25 -2.08
C LEU A 210 14.43 4.83 -1.53
N TYR A 211 13.24 4.27 -1.35
CA TYR A 211 13.05 2.87 -1.05
C TYR A 211 11.91 2.30 -1.91
N PHE A 212 12.22 1.30 -2.72
CA PHE A 212 11.23 0.56 -3.46
C PHE A 212 10.64 -0.54 -2.58
N LEU A 213 9.35 -0.39 -2.22
CA LEU A 213 8.60 -1.34 -1.40
C LEU A 213 7.99 -2.50 -2.20
N ASP A 214 8.48 -2.67 -3.41
CA ASP A 214 8.05 -3.75 -4.30
C ASP A 214 8.42 -5.11 -3.71
N ASP A 215 7.56 -6.10 -3.89
CA ASP A 215 7.83 -7.48 -3.48
C ASP A 215 9.05 -8.07 -4.20
N HIS A 216 9.28 -7.63 -5.45
CA HIS A 216 10.40 -8.05 -6.27
C HIS A 216 10.68 -7.01 -7.37
N LEU A 217 11.53 -6.03 -7.08
CA LEU A 217 11.87 -4.93 -8.00
C LEU A 217 12.44 -5.41 -9.34
N PHE A 218 13.15 -6.53 -9.34
CA PHE A 218 13.83 -7.12 -10.50
C PHE A 218 12.99 -8.16 -11.25
N ALA A 219 11.72 -8.35 -10.88
CA ALA A 219 10.86 -9.43 -11.38
C ALA A 219 10.66 -9.41 -12.91
N ASN A 220 10.66 -8.23 -13.53
CA ASN A 220 10.65 -8.06 -14.97
C ASN A 220 11.94 -7.35 -15.40
N PRO A 221 12.93 -8.07 -15.96
CA PRO A 221 14.23 -7.49 -16.32
C PRO A 221 14.14 -6.35 -17.35
N ARG A 222 13.19 -6.40 -18.29
CA ARG A 222 13.01 -5.33 -19.30
C ARG A 222 12.50 -4.05 -18.65
N PHE A 223 11.49 -4.17 -17.80
CA PHE A 223 10.95 -3.06 -17.05
C PHE A 223 12.02 -2.46 -16.11
N ALA A 224 12.70 -3.30 -15.33
CA ALA A 224 13.73 -2.87 -14.39
C ALA A 224 14.89 -2.17 -15.12
N MET A 225 15.33 -2.70 -16.26
CA MET A 225 16.37 -2.06 -17.07
C MET A 225 15.94 -0.67 -17.55
N HIS A 226 14.72 -0.54 -18.09
CA HIS A 226 14.18 0.74 -18.55
C HIS A 226 14.08 1.76 -17.40
N LEU A 227 13.60 1.32 -16.22
CA LEU A 227 13.54 2.16 -15.02
C LEU A 227 14.94 2.62 -14.61
N PHE A 228 15.91 1.70 -14.48
CA PHE A 228 17.27 2.05 -14.08
C PHE A 228 17.98 2.94 -15.09
N ASP A 229 17.73 2.74 -16.37
CA ASP A 229 18.27 3.62 -17.43
C ASP A 229 17.70 5.04 -17.31
N GLY A 230 16.40 5.18 -17.06
CA GLY A 230 15.76 6.48 -16.84
C GLY A 230 16.22 7.18 -15.55
N MET A 231 16.56 6.42 -14.51
CA MET A 231 17.08 6.97 -13.25
C MET A 231 18.53 7.47 -13.32
N LYS A 232 19.27 7.14 -14.37
CA LYS A 232 20.65 7.64 -14.53
C LYS A 232 20.69 9.16 -14.55
N GLY A 233 21.59 9.73 -13.77
CA GLY A 233 21.73 11.20 -13.70
C GLY A 233 20.77 11.91 -12.74
N MET A 234 19.73 11.25 -12.22
CA MET A 234 18.78 11.84 -11.25
C MET A 234 19.40 12.05 -9.84
N ASN A 235 20.65 11.62 -9.64
CA ASN A 235 21.37 11.73 -8.36
C ASN A 235 20.58 11.13 -7.18
N ARG A 236 19.97 9.96 -7.41
CA ARG A 236 19.24 9.20 -6.40
C ARG A 236 20.07 8.03 -5.89
N VAL A 237 19.84 7.66 -4.63
CA VAL A 237 20.31 6.40 -4.04
C VAL A 237 19.11 5.61 -3.56
N PHE A 238 19.09 4.31 -3.80
CA PHE A 238 17.90 3.52 -3.48
C PHE A 238 18.21 2.13 -2.93
N GLN A 239 17.19 1.57 -2.33
CA GLN A 239 17.11 0.21 -1.79
C GLN A 239 15.84 -0.47 -2.33
N GLY A 240 15.84 -1.79 -2.38
CA GLY A 240 14.68 -2.58 -2.83
C GLY A 240 14.83 -4.05 -2.47
N ALA A 241 13.88 -4.87 -2.92
CA ALA A 241 13.89 -6.31 -2.71
C ALA A 241 14.13 -7.07 -4.01
N ALA A 242 14.83 -8.19 -3.92
CA ALA A 242 15.19 -9.05 -5.03
C ALA A 242 15.26 -10.52 -4.60
N THR A 243 15.26 -11.44 -5.57
CA THR A 243 15.58 -12.86 -5.34
C THR A 243 17.03 -13.14 -5.72
N VAL A 244 17.60 -14.26 -5.23
CA VAL A 244 18.96 -14.70 -5.60
C VAL A 244 19.11 -14.81 -7.12
N SER A 245 18.15 -15.43 -7.80
CA SER A 245 18.22 -15.60 -9.25
C SER A 245 18.29 -14.29 -10.02
N SER A 246 17.64 -13.24 -9.54
CA SER A 246 17.64 -11.93 -10.20
C SER A 246 18.95 -11.16 -10.01
N ILE A 247 19.62 -11.31 -8.87
CA ILE A 247 20.91 -10.64 -8.62
C ILE A 247 22.09 -11.32 -9.31
N LEU A 248 21.95 -12.58 -9.72
CA LEU A 248 22.93 -13.28 -10.55
C LEU A 248 22.96 -12.77 -12.00
N ASN A 249 21.99 -11.97 -12.42
CA ASN A 249 22.03 -11.25 -13.68
C ASN A 249 22.93 -10.00 -13.52
N GLU A 250 24.22 -10.18 -13.77
CA GLU A 250 25.24 -9.12 -13.62
C GLU A 250 24.92 -7.87 -14.43
N HIS A 251 24.39 -8.01 -15.64
CA HIS A 251 24.04 -6.86 -16.47
C HIS A 251 22.96 -5.99 -15.83
N LEU A 252 21.91 -6.60 -15.28
CA LEU A 252 20.82 -5.91 -14.62
C LEU A 252 21.28 -5.31 -13.27
N LEU A 253 22.05 -6.05 -12.49
CA LEU A 253 22.61 -5.57 -11.23
C LEU A 253 23.55 -4.38 -11.43
N ASN A 254 24.41 -4.43 -12.45
CA ASN A 254 25.29 -3.32 -12.80
C ASN A 254 24.51 -2.08 -13.28
N ALA A 255 23.41 -2.26 -14.01
CA ALA A 255 22.53 -1.15 -14.38
C ALA A 255 21.90 -0.49 -13.16
N ALA A 256 21.38 -1.29 -12.22
CA ALA A 256 20.84 -0.82 -10.95
C ALA A 256 21.88 -0.05 -10.12
N ALA A 257 23.11 -0.59 -10.02
CA ALA A 257 24.19 0.06 -9.29
C ALA A 257 24.56 1.44 -9.88
N ARG A 258 24.62 1.55 -11.22
CA ARG A 258 24.83 2.84 -11.91
C ARG A 258 23.67 3.82 -11.73
N ALA A 259 22.45 3.32 -11.60
CA ALA A 259 21.25 4.12 -11.31
C ALA A 259 21.17 4.59 -9.86
N GLY A 260 22.00 4.03 -8.97
CA GLY A 260 22.08 4.46 -7.56
C GLY A 260 21.69 3.40 -6.54
N LEU A 261 21.53 2.14 -6.92
CA LEU A 261 21.31 1.05 -5.95
C LEU A 261 22.46 0.96 -4.93
N ARG A 262 22.11 0.83 -3.63
CA ARG A 262 23.10 0.71 -2.54
C ARG A 262 22.91 -0.52 -1.68
N SER A 263 21.68 -1.00 -1.53
CA SER A 263 21.42 -2.26 -0.82
C SER A 263 20.18 -2.97 -1.35
N LEU A 264 20.17 -4.29 -1.17
CA LEU A 264 19.03 -5.14 -1.52
C LEU A 264 18.66 -6.00 -0.31
N PHE A 265 17.39 -6.11 -0.07
CA PHE A 265 16.84 -7.21 0.72
C PHE A 265 16.68 -8.41 -0.24
N VAL A 266 17.42 -9.48 0.04
CA VAL A 266 17.44 -10.66 -0.83
C VAL A 266 16.78 -11.83 -0.12
N GLY A 267 15.74 -12.39 -0.74
CA GLY A 267 15.16 -13.65 -0.30
C GLY A 267 16.05 -14.83 -0.73
N PHE A 268 16.39 -15.70 0.21
CA PHE A 268 17.24 -16.87 0.00
C PHE A 268 16.44 -18.18 -0.06
N GLU A 269 15.14 -18.11 0.11
CA GLU A 269 14.19 -19.23 -0.03
C GLU A 269 13.93 -19.65 -1.47
#